data_122c50672b42dbe5f320d2a4b7c76e99
#
_entry.id   122c50672b42dbe5f320d2a4b7c76e99
#
_cell.length_a   1.000
_cell.length_b   1.000
_cell.length_c   1.000
_cell.angle_alpha   90.00
_cell.angle_beta   90.00
_cell.angle_gamma   90.00
#
_symmetry.space_group_name_H-M   'P 1'
#
loop_
_entity.id
_entity.type
_entity.pdbx_description
1 polymer ?
#
loop_
_entity_poly.entity_id
_entity_poly.type
_entity_poly.pdbx_seq_one_letter_code
_entity_poly.pdbx_strand_id
1 'polypeptide(L)'
;MCNWTIKCAERYISRLYERLRKELYSYHVIHADETPVLVNKDGRPAGSKSYMWVYRSGALEEHPFVLYDYQKTRKSDHPREFLKDFKGYCITDGYEVYHTIDRERDDLTFAGCWAHAHRGFSDVVKTMGEEKAKGTTAYKALQVIGTMFHYEDEFRKLSPE
;
A
#
# COMPACT_ATOMS: atom_id res chain seq x y z
N MET A 1 -27.48 9.46 5.50
CA MET A 1 -27.16 8.05 5.79
C MET A 1 -28.11 7.53 6.86
N CYS A 2 -28.61 6.34 6.69
CA CYS A 2 -29.58 5.79 7.63
C CYS A 2 -28.88 5.42 8.96
N ASN A 3 -29.45 5.81 10.09
CA ASN A 3 -28.94 5.47 11.44
C ASN A 3 -28.66 3.96 11.62
N TRP A 4 -29.33 3.14 10.81
CA TRP A 4 -29.14 1.69 10.82
C TRP A 4 -27.75 1.27 10.33
N THR A 5 -27.27 1.87 9.24
CA THR A 5 -25.94 1.57 8.69
C THR A 5 -24.84 1.93 9.69
N ILE A 6 -24.96 3.08 10.34
CA ILE A 6 -24.02 3.54 11.37
C ILE A 6 -24.00 2.56 12.55
N LYS A 7 -25.17 2.22 13.08
CA LYS A 7 -25.29 1.28 14.22
C LYS A 7 -24.79 -0.12 13.88
N CYS A 8 -25.00 -0.58 12.66
CA CYS A 8 -24.48 -1.86 12.19
C CYS A 8 -22.94 -1.83 12.11
N ALA A 9 -22.37 -0.77 11.55
CA ALA A 9 -20.93 -0.56 11.50
C ALA A 9 -20.31 -0.54 12.91
N GLU A 10 -20.87 0.24 13.82
CA GLU A 10 -20.38 0.36 15.21
C GLU A 10 -20.49 -0.94 16.01
N ARG A 11 -21.57 -1.69 15.85
CA ARG A 11 -21.82 -2.90 16.66
C ARG A 11 -21.14 -4.16 16.17
N TYR A 12 -21.03 -4.32 14.84
CA TYR A 12 -20.62 -5.58 14.22
C TYR A 12 -19.38 -5.42 13.34
N ILE A 13 -19.40 -4.48 12.42
CA ILE A 13 -18.33 -4.35 11.43
C ILE A 13 -17.03 -3.87 12.08
N SER A 14 -17.09 -2.97 13.07
CA SER A 14 -15.91 -2.52 13.82
C SER A 14 -15.17 -3.68 14.49
N ARG A 15 -15.90 -4.64 15.07
CA ARG A 15 -15.30 -5.83 15.70
C ARG A 15 -14.65 -6.75 14.68
N LEU A 16 -15.29 -6.94 13.51
CA LEU A 16 -14.71 -7.69 12.42
C LEU A 16 -13.44 -7.00 11.88
N TYR A 17 -13.49 -5.67 11.71
CA TYR A 17 -12.36 -4.87 11.27
C TYR A 17 -11.15 -5.04 12.21
N GLU A 18 -11.36 -4.90 13.52
CA GLU A 18 -10.32 -5.10 14.53
C GLU A 18 -9.77 -6.55 14.55
N ARG A 19 -10.60 -7.54 14.29
CA ARG A 19 -10.15 -8.92 14.15
C ARG A 19 -9.28 -9.10 12.91
N LEU A 20 -9.70 -8.56 11.76
CA LEU A 20 -8.92 -8.61 10.52
C LEU A 20 -7.61 -7.80 10.64
N ARG A 21 -7.60 -6.67 11.36
CA ARG A 21 -6.38 -5.94 11.64
C ARG A 21 -5.37 -6.77 12.45
N LYS A 22 -5.83 -7.49 13.47
CA LYS A 22 -4.97 -8.42 14.22
C LYS A 22 -4.46 -9.56 13.35
N GLU A 23 -5.31 -10.07 12.46
CA GLU A 23 -4.91 -11.08 11.48
C GLU A 23 -3.84 -10.55 10.53
N LEU A 24 -4.00 -9.31 10.03
CA LEU A 24 -3.00 -8.64 9.19
C LEU A 24 -1.63 -8.59 9.88
N TYR A 25 -1.60 -8.37 11.19
CA TYR A 25 -0.36 -8.29 11.96
C TYR A 25 0.32 -9.64 12.19
N SER A 26 -0.35 -10.76 11.91
CA SER A 26 0.25 -12.09 11.95
C SER A 26 1.09 -12.42 10.71
N TYR A 27 0.92 -11.68 9.63
CA TYR A 27 1.71 -11.85 8.41
C TYR A 27 3.09 -11.22 8.55
N HIS A 28 4.08 -11.82 7.93
CA HIS A 28 5.46 -11.31 7.93
C HIS A 28 5.64 -10.12 6.98
N VAL A 29 4.87 -10.09 5.89
CA VAL A 29 4.92 -9.05 4.86
C VAL A 29 3.51 -8.53 4.60
N ILE A 30 3.35 -7.20 4.70
CA ILE A 30 2.13 -6.50 4.32
C ILE A 30 2.44 -5.41 3.31
N HIS A 31 1.40 -4.86 2.68
CA HIS A 31 1.52 -3.72 1.79
C HIS A 31 0.69 -2.56 2.33
N ALA A 32 1.21 -1.35 2.17
CA ALA A 32 0.48 -0.12 2.47
C ALA A 32 0.59 0.88 1.32
N ASP A 33 -0.51 1.58 1.07
CA ASP A 33 -0.62 2.63 0.07
C ASP A 33 -1.70 3.62 0.51
N GLU A 34 -1.74 4.83 -0.06
CA GLU A 34 -2.82 5.76 0.18
C GLU A 34 -3.26 6.47 -1.09
N THR A 35 -4.54 6.74 -1.19
CA THR A 35 -5.13 7.46 -2.32
C THR A 35 -5.95 8.65 -1.85
N PRO A 36 -5.86 9.82 -2.54
CA PRO A 36 -6.72 10.95 -2.21
C PRO A 36 -8.19 10.64 -2.53
N VAL A 37 -9.06 11.02 -1.62
CA VAL A 37 -10.51 10.93 -1.79
C VAL A 37 -11.17 12.27 -1.50
N LEU A 38 -12.21 12.60 -2.25
CA LEU A 38 -13.02 13.78 -2.01
C LEU A 38 -14.24 13.40 -1.18
N VAL A 39 -14.40 14.04 -0.04
CA VAL A 39 -15.55 13.82 0.84
C VAL A 39 -16.36 15.09 0.95
N ASN A 40 -17.64 15.01 0.54
CA ASN A 40 -18.56 16.11 0.69
C ASN A 40 -19.05 16.21 2.14
N LYS A 41 -19.03 17.42 2.71
CA LYS A 41 -19.57 17.71 4.05
C LYS A 41 -18.85 17.00 5.20
N ASP A 42 -17.53 16.96 5.19
CA ASP A 42 -16.72 16.49 6.32
C ASP A 42 -16.34 17.60 7.32
N GLY A 43 -16.97 18.78 7.18
CA GLY A 43 -16.73 19.96 8.03
C GLY A 43 -15.57 20.84 7.56
N ARG A 44 -14.94 20.55 6.42
CA ARG A 44 -13.85 21.34 5.82
C ARG A 44 -14.34 22.06 4.55
N PRO A 45 -13.59 23.05 4.03
CA PRO A 45 -13.91 23.71 2.76
C PRO A 45 -14.06 22.70 1.61
N ALA A 46 -14.95 23.01 0.67
CA ALA A 46 -15.15 22.20 -0.53
C ALA A 46 -13.83 22.01 -1.30
N GLY A 47 -13.58 20.80 -1.77
CA GLY A 47 -12.34 20.44 -2.46
C GLY A 47 -11.17 20.03 -1.52
N SER A 48 -11.38 20.03 -0.21
CA SER A 48 -10.38 19.50 0.73
C SER A 48 -10.13 18.02 0.47
N LYS A 49 -8.86 17.65 0.27
CA LYS A 49 -8.46 16.25 0.09
C LYS A 49 -8.46 15.52 1.43
N SER A 50 -9.12 14.40 1.46
CA SER A 50 -8.97 13.33 2.45
C SER A 50 -8.20 12.18 1.83
N TYR A 51 -7.89 11.17 2.60
CA TYR A 51 -7.10 10.03 2.14
C TYR A 51 -7.74 8.73 2.60
N MET A 52 -7.74 7.75 1.72
CA MET A 52 -8.03 6.38 2.05
C MET A 52 -6.69 5.64 2.11
N TRP A 53 -6.29 5.27 3.30
CA TRP A 53 -5.15 4.40 3.51
C TRP A 53 -5.59 2.96 3.29
N VAL A 54 -4.75 2.19 2.61
CA VAL A 54 -5.02 0.82 2.22
C VAL A 54 -3.92 -0.06 2.80
N TYR A 55 -4.31 -1.05 3.58
CA TYR A 55 -3.39 -2.05 4.11
C TYR A 55 -3.85 -3.42 3.65
N ARG A 56 -2.95 -4.23 3.13
CA ARG A 56 -3.29 -5.54 2.62
C ARG A 56 -2.24 -6.59 2.97
N SER A 57 -2.69 -7.83 3.10
CA SER A 57 -1.81 -9.00 3.12
C SER A 57 -1.15 -9.24 1.76
N GLY A 58 -0.15 -10.11 1.71
CA GLY A 58 0.43 -10.60 0.47
C GLY A 58 -0.62 -11.27 -0.43
N ALA A 59 -0.43 -11.22 -1.75
CA ALA A 59 -1.35 -11.86 -2.70
C ALA A 59 -1.24 -13.39 -2.68
N LEU A 60 -0.17 -13.92 -2.11
CA LEU A 60 0.10 -15.37 -2.02
C LEU A 60 -0.36 -15.98 -0.69
N GLU A 61 -0.90 -15.17 0.21
CA GLU A 61 -1.48 -15.68 1.45
C GLU A 61 -2.70 -16.54 1.16
N GLU A 62 -2.97 -17.53 2.01
CA GLU A 62 -4.10 -18.44 1.84
C GLU A 62 -5.44 -17.69 1.78
N HIS A 63 -5.57 -16.63 2.56
CA HIS A 63 -6.76 -15.78 2.62
C HIS A 63 -6.38 -14.31 2.48
N PRO A 64 -6.05 -13.82 1.26
CA PRO A 64 -5.67 -12.43 1.07
C PRO A 64 -6.86 -11.50 1.31
N PHE A 65 -6.62 -10.40 2.01
CA PHE A 65 -7.62 -9.37 2.26
C PHE A 65 -7.04 -7.96 2.30
N VAL A 66 -7.94 -7.00 2.27
CA VAL A 66 -7.61 -5.56 2.26
C VAL A 66 -8.38 -4.85 3.36
N LEU A 67 -7.71 -3.97 4.09
CA LEU A 67 -8.31 -3.04 5.04
C LEU A 67 -8.19 -1.62 4.52
N TYR A 68 -9.25 -0.85 4.72
CA TYR A 68 -9.32 0.56 4.38
C TYR A 68 -9.44 1.39 5.64
N ASP A 69 -8.61 2.43 5.75
CA ASP A 69 -8.62 3.39 6.84
C ASP A 69 -8.79 4.81 6.27
N TYR A 70 -9.93 5.43 6.54
CA TYR A 70 -10.22 6.80 6.11
C TYR A 70 -9.59 7.81 7.05
N GLN A 71 -8.82 8.75 6.47
CA GLN A 71 -8.18 9.81 7.23
C GLN A 71 -8.36 11.18 6.55
N LYS A 72 -8.57 12.22 7.36
CA LYS A 72 -8.73 13.60 6.84
C LYS A 72 -7.44 14.20 6.29
N THR A 73 -6.29 13.63 6.61
CA THR A 73 -4.98 14.16 6.22
C THR A 73 -4.04 13.02 5.79
N ARG A 74 -2.91 13.39 5.18
CA ARG A 74 -1.83 12.47 4.78
C ARG A 74 -0.65 12.47 5.77
N LYS A 75 -0.91 12.71 7.07
CA LYS A 75 0.14 12.80 8.08
C LYS A 75 0.67 11.42 8.48
N SER A 76 1.94 11.40 8.91
CA SER A 76 2.62 10.19 9.40
C SER A 76 1.97 9.54 10.61
N ASP A 77 1.20 10.31 11.39
CA ASP A 77 0.52 9.80 12.58
C ASP A 77 -0.48 8.68 12.26
N HIS A 78 -1.10 8.72 11.06
CA HIS A 78 -2.09 7.72 10.65
C HIS A 78 -1.45 6.34 10.43
N PRO A 79 -0.47 6.16 9.54
CA PRO A 79 0.19 4.87 9.39
C PRO A 79 1.00 4.47 10.62
N ARG A 80 1.55 5.42 11.39
CA ARG A 80 2.23 5.12 12.66
C ARG A 80 1.28 4.47 13.66
N GLU A 81 0.07 5.02 13.84
CA GLU A 81 -0.94 4.44 14.74
C GLU A 81 -1.49 3.12 14.21
N PHE A 82 -1.72 3.01 12.89
CA PHE A 82 -2.20 1.76 12.32
C PHE A 82 -1.18 0.65 12.46
N LEU A 83 0.10 0.91 12.24
CA LEU A 83 1.18 -0.08 12.23
C LEU A 83 1.87 -0.26 13.59
N LYS A 84 1.39 0.38 14.66
CA LYS A 84 2.08 0.41 15.96
C LYS A 84 2.40 -0.97 16.53
N ASP A 85 1.51 -1.93 16.34
CA ASP A 85 1.63 -3.30 16.85
C ASP A 85 2.10 -4.30 15.77
N PHE A 86 2.29 -3.84 14.52
CA PHE A 86 2.80 -4.66 13.43
C PHE A 86 4.33 -4.77 13.50
N LYS A 87 4.86 -5.95 13.19
CA LYS A 87 6.30 -6.26 13.10
C LYS A 87 6.58 -7.03 11.82
N GLY A 88 7.65 -6.66 11.13
CA GLY A 88 8.04 -7.31 9.89
C GLY A 88 8.29 -6.32 8.75
N TYR A 89 7.86 -6.67 7.54
CA TYR A 89 8.09 -5.85 6.35
C TYR A 89 6.80 -5.22 5.84
N CYS A 90 6.86 -3.92 5.55
CA CYS A 90 5.76 -3.19 4.91
C CYS A 90 6.22 -2.66 3.55
N ILE A 91 5.59 -3.13 2.48
CA ILE A 91 5.89 -2.71 1.11
C ILE A 91 5.08 -1.45 0.78
N THR A 92 5.76 -0.36 0.38
CA THR A 92 5.13 0.96 0.12
C THR A 92 5.66 1.62 -1.16
N ASP A 93 5.06 2.74 -1.55
CA ASP A 93 5.47 3.53 -2.73
C ASP A 93 6.73 4.39 -2.53
N GLY A 94 7.31 4.41 -1.34
CA GLY A 94 8.48 5.25 -1.02
C GLY A 94 8.10 6.67 -0.58
N TYR A 95 6.87 6.92 -0.16
CA TYR A 95 6.48 8.18 0.43
C TYR A 95 7.28 8.45 1.72
N GLU A 96 7.81 9.69 1.89
CA GLU A 96 8.73 10.09 2.98
C GLU A 96 8.20 9.77 4.39
N VAL A 97 6.89 9.72 4.55
CA VAL A 97 6.25 9.35 5.81
C VAL A 97 6.66 7.96 6.29
N TYR A 98 6.77 6.99 5.39
CA TYR A 98 7.20 5.63 5.71
C TYR A 98 8.68 5.59 6.11
N HIS A 99 9.54 6.35 5.42
CA HIS A 99 10.94 6.48 5.81
C HIS A 99 11.13 7.11 7.19
N THR A 100 10.23 8.01 7.58
CA THR A 100 10.24 8.60 8.92
C THR A 100 9.94 7.56 9.98
N ILE A 101 8.91 6.72 9.77
CA ILE A 101 8.52 5.65 10.70
C ILE A 101 9.59 4.55 10.75
N ASP A 102 10.21 4.22 9.62
CA ASP A 102 11.30 3.23 9.53
C ASP A 102 12.48 3.57 10.45
N ARG A 103 12.84 4.86 10.53
CA ARG A 103 13.93 5.35 11.40
C ARG A 103 13.58 5.33 12.90
N GLU A 104 12.30 5.23 13.24
CA GLU A 104 11.81 5.26 14.62
C GLU A 104 11.72 3.86 15.25
N ARG A 105 11.83 2.78 14.43
CA ARG A 105 11.53 1.42 14.84
C ARG A 105 12.46 0.39 14.19
N ASP A 106 13.03 -0.49 15.02
CA ASP A 106 13.89 -1.60 14.57
C ASP A 106 13.11 -2.88 14.23
N ASP A 107 11.84 -2.97 14.64
CA ASP A 107 11.00 -4.16 14.46
C ASP A 107 10.06 -4.08 13.23
N LEU A 108 10.11 -2.97 12.50
CA LEU A 108 9.35 -2.72 11.27
C LEU A 108 10.27 -2.15 10.19
N THR A 109 10.34 -2.81 9.06
CA THR A 109 11.14 -2.36 7.91
C THR A 109 10.24 -2.02 6.74
N PHE A 110 10.45 -0.84 6.14
CA PHE A 110 9.75 -0.45 4.93
C PHE A 110 10.59 -0.78 3.69
N ALA A 111 9.97 -1.41 2.70
CA ALA A 111 10.59 -1.74 1.43
C ALA A 111 9.82 -1.10 0.26
N GLY A 112 10.55 -0.68 -0.76
CA GLY A 112 9.96 -0.05 -1.94
C GLY A 112 9.18 -1.03 -2.83
N CYS A 113 8.02 -0.60 -3.28
CA CYS A 113 7.19 -1.39 -4.17
C CYS A 113 7.73 -1.36 -5.62
N TRP A 114 8.14 -2.52 -6.14
CA TRP A 114 8.62 -2.65 -7.52
C TRP A 114 7.59 -2.28 -8.58
N ALA A 115 6.30 -2.46 -8.31
CA ALA A 115 5.24 -2.03 -9.21
C ALA A 115 5.18 -0.50 -9.36
N HIS A 116 5.41 0.25 -8.26
CA HIS A 116 5.51 1.71 -8.31
C HIS A 116 6.78 2.15 -9.05
N ALA A 117 7.93 1.54 -8.79
CA ALA A 117 9.16 1.81 -9.52
C ALA A 117 9.00 1.54 -11.02
N HIS A 118 8.42 0.39 -11.40
CA HIS A 118 8.12 0.06 -12.78
C HIS A 118 7.23 1.11 -13.45
N ARG A 119 6.16 1.55 -12.78
CA ARG A 119 5.26 2.58 -13.30
C ARG A 119 6.01 3.89 -13.57
N GLY A 120 6.84 4.35 -12.62
CA GLY A 120 7.64 5.57 -12.79
C GLY A 120 8.54 5.52 -14.03
N PHE A 121 9.28 4.43 -14.25
CA PHE A 121 10.10 4.27 -15.45
C PHE A 121 9.27 4.11 -16.73
N SER A 122 8.13 3.40 -16.64
CA SER A 122 7.21 3.23 -17.76
C SER A 122 6.64 4.57 -18.25
N ASP A 123 6.28 5.46 -17.36
CA ASP A 123 5.75 6.78 -17.69
C ASP A 123 6.81 7.65 -18.40
N VAL A 124 8.08 7.57 -17.99
CA VAL A 124 9.20 8.22 -18.68
C VAL A 124 9.34 7.68 -20.12
N VAL A 125 9.37 6.37 -20.27
CA VAL A 125 9.51 5.73 -21.61
C VAL A 125 8.34 6.08 -22.52
N LYS A 126 7.09 6.05 -22.00
CA LYS A 126 5.90 6.45 -22.76
C LYS A 126 5.94 7.90 -23.21
N THR A 127 6.38 8.82 -22.32
CA THR A 127 6.49 10.24 -22.62
C THR A 127 7.53 10.53 -23.70
N MET A 128 8.66 9.83 -23.67
CA MET A 128 9.73 9.98 -24.67
C MET A 128 9.39 9.31 -26.03
N GLY A 129 8.52 8.31 -26.02
CA GLY A 129 8.31 7.37 -27.09
C GLY A 129 9.35 6.25 -27.08
N GLU A 130 8.92 5.01 -27.28
CA GLU A 130 9.72 3.80 -27.08
C GLU A 130 11.03 3.80 -27.86
N GLU A 131 10.99 4.20 -29.13
CA GLU A 131 12.20 4.24 -29.97
C GLU A 131 13.26 5.20 -29.43
N LYS A 132 12.86 6.37 -28.95
CA LYS A 132 13.80 7.36 -28.37
C LYS A 132 14.27 6.96 -26.96
N ALA A 133 13.49 6.16 -26.29
CA ALA A 133 13.82 5.70 -24.94
C ALA A 133 14.83 4.54 -24.94
N LYS A 134 14.98 3.82 -26.08
CA LYS A 134 15.96 2.72 -26.23
C LYS A 134 17.37 3.22 -25.84
N GLY A 135 18.03 2.48 -24.95
CA GLY A 135 19.37 2.83 -24.44
C GLY A 135 19.39 3.78 -23.25
N THR A 136 18.27 4.42 -22.87
CA THR A 136 18.19 5.23 -21.65
C THR A 136 18.20 4.37 -20.39
N THR A 137 18.56 4.98 -19.27
CA THR A 137 18.51 4.33 -17.94
C THR A 137 17.10 3.84 -17.60
N ALA A 138 16.06 4.63 -17.95
CA ALA A 138 14.67 4.24 -17.71
C ALA A 138 14.28 2.97 -18.48
N TYR A 139 14.67 2.87 -19.74
CA TYR A 139 14.41 1.67 -20.56
C TYR A 139 15.13 0.43 -20.01
N LYS A 140 16.40 0.57 -19.63
CA LYS A 140 17.18 -0.52 -19.02
C LYS A 140 16.58 -0.95 -17.69
N ALA A 141 16.14 0.00 -16.85
CA ALA A 141 15.48 -0.30 -15.58
C ALA A 141 14.19 -1.11 -15.81
N LEU A 142 13.36 -0.75 -16.80
CA LEU A 142 12.17 -1.52 -17.13
C LEU A 142 12.48 -2.95 -17.55
N GLN A 143 13.55 -3.17 -18.32
CA GLN A 143 13.95 -4.52 -18.71
C GLN A 143 14.36 -5.36 -17.51
N VAL A 144 15.15 -4.78 -16.58
CA VAL A 144 15.56 -5.47 -15.34
C VAL A 144 14.35 -5.80 -14.47
N ILE A 145 13.48 -4.82 -14.22
CA ILE A 145 12.28 -5.02 -13.40
C ILE A 145 11.33 -6.05 -14.06
N GLY A 146 11.17 -5.99 -15.39
CA GLY A 146 10.39 -6.97 -16.13
C GLY A 146 10.93 -8.40 -15.98
N THR A 147 12.26 -8.56 -16.01
CA THR A 147 12.92 -9.85 -15.76
C THR A 147 12.67 -10.33 -14.33
N MET A 148 12.71 -9.44 -13.33
CA MET A 148 12.40 -9.78 -11.94
C MET A 148 10.94 -10.27 -11.80
N PHE A 149 9.98 -9.59 -12.42
CA PHE A 149 8.58 -10.04 -12.41
C PHE A 149 8.39 -11.37 -13.13
N HIS A 150 9.11 -11.60 -14.21
CA HIS A 150 9.09 -12.89 -14.91
C HIS A 150 9.56 -14.03 -13.98
N TYR A 151 10.67 -13.85 -13.28
CA TYR A 151 11.14 -14.85 -12.31
C TYR A 151 10.17 -15.03 -11.13
N GLU A 152 9.57 -13.97 -10.65
CA GLU A 152 8.52 -14.05 -9.62
C GLU A 152 7.36 -14.94 -10.07
N ASP A 153 6.91 -14.78 -11.32
CA ASP A 153 5.83 -15.60 -11.89
C ASP A 153 6.26 -17.07 -12.09
N GLU A 154 7.52 -17.33 -12.38
CA GLU A 154 8.05 -18.69 -12.47
C GLU A 154 8.13 -19.33 -11.06
N PHE A 155 8.64 -18.61 -10.07
CA PHE A 155 8.74 -19.11 -8.69
C PHE A 155 7.37 -19.40 -8.07
N ARG A 156 6.34 -18.62 -8.42
CA ARG A 156 4.96 -18.88 -7.99
C ARG A 156 4.41 -20.24 -8.44
N LYS A 157 4.95 -20.79 -9.52
CA LYS A 157 4.55 -22.13 -10.02
C LYS A 157 5.26 -23.25 -9.29
N LEU A 158 6.34 -22.95 -8.58
CA LEU A 158 7.06 -23.92 -7.78
C LEU A 158 6.37 -24.05 -6.43
N SER A 159 6.06 -25.28 -6.04
CA SER A 159 5.53 -25.59 -4.70
C SER A 159 6.62 -25.25 -3.69
N PRO A 160 6.34 -24.58 -2.56
CA PRO A 160 7.29 -24.48 -1.48
C PRO A 160 7.57 -25.91 -0.99
N GLU A 161 8.85 -26.31 -0.93
CA GLU A 161 9.29 -27.53 -0.27
C GLU A 161 9.15 -27.42 1.24
#